data_4640fe40aee1565e12e0cbf72791d50e
#
_entry.id   4640fe40aee1565e12e0cbf72791d50e
#
_cell.length_a   1.000
_cell.length_b   1.000
_cell.length_c   1.000
_cell.angle_alpha   90.00
_cell.angle_beta   90.00
_cell.angle_gamma   90.00
#
_symmetry.space_group_name_H-M   'P 1'
#
loop_
_entity.id
_entity.type
_entity.pdbx_description
1 polymer ?
#
loop_
_entity_poly.entity_id
_entity_poly.type
_entity_poly.pdbx_seq_one_letter_code
_entity_poly.pdbx_strand_id
1 'polypeptide(L)'
;MALSHSQKEKIVNLLEKKIEDKLRRYARETSSMPFLTRLIQDSEKVAAYSFIHSIATTLGMSIYEDVSKIIAEETSDECFTKYDVGGVISRKQKSTIDNIVRKLRNGEKKAHHEEEVKLLLYASAKDGKAQKEGRIADFYMKREGKEYFFEIKTVKPNIDVFTKSKTKLLEWVARRR
;
A
#
# COMPACT_ATOMS: atom_id res chain seq x y z
N MET A 1 -11.60 -20.26 -2.23
CA MET A 1 -11.20 -20.92 -0.96
C MET A 1 -11.85 -20.12 0.17
N ALA A 2 -12.53 -20.76 1.13
CA ALA A 2 -13.13 -20.07 2.28
C ALA A 2 -12.07 -19.93 3.38
N LEU A 3 -12.17 -18.86 4.20
CA LEU A 3 -11.30 -18.69 5.37
C LEU A 3 -11.52 -19.82 6.38
N SER A 4 -10.45 -20.33 6.98
CA SER A 4 -10.50 -21.27 8.09
C SER A 4 -11.15 -20.64 9.31
N HIS A 5 -11.60 -21.44 10.27
CA HIS A 5 -12.18 -20.94 11.53
C HIS A 5 -11.13 -20.13 12.32
N SER A 6 -9.91 -20.64 12.39
CA SER A 6 -8.78 -19.97 13.02
C SER A 6 -8.47 -18.61 12.39
N GLN A 7 -8.46 -18.52 11.05
CA GLN A 7 -8.25 -17.25 10.37
C GLN A 7 -9.35 -16.22 10.69
N LYS A 8 -10.61 -16.66 10.72
CA LYS A 8 -11.74 -15.78 11.07
C LYS A 8 -11.60 -15.25 12.50
N GLU A 9 -11.29 -16.11 13.47
CA GLU A 9 -11.06 -15.69 14.86
C GLU A 9 -9.90 -14.70 14.98
N LYS A 10 -8.76 -14.97 14.34
CA LYS A 10 -7.60 -14.05 14.32
C LYS A 10 -7.97 -12.68 13.74
N ILE A 11 -8.77 -12.64 12.66
CA ILE A 11 -9.22 -11.40 12.04
C ILE A 11 -10.17 -10.64 12.97
N VAL A 12 -11.13 -11.31 13.59
CA VAL A 12 -12.06 -10.69 14.55
C VAL A 12 -11.28 -10.08 15.72
N ASN A 13 -10.40 -10.85 16.36
CA ASN A 13 -9.57 -10.38 17.46
C ASN A 13 -8.67 -9.19 17.07
N LEU A 14 -8.12 -9.21 15.84
CA LEU A 14 -7.34 -8.08 15.32
C LEU A 14 -8.20 -6.82 15.20
N LEU A 15 -9.41 -6.94 14.65
CA LEU A 15 -10.34 -5.81 14.47
C LEU A 15 -10.77 -5.24 15.80
N GLU A 16 -11.21 -6.09 16.74
CA GLU A 16 -11.62 -5.70 18.09
C GLU A 16 -10.50 -4.94 18.80
N LYS A 17 -9.30 -5.52 18.85
CA LYS A 17 -8.12 -4.87 19.45
C LYS A 17 -7.81 -3.51 18.82
N LYS A 18 -7.84 -3.39 17.51
CA LYS A 18 -7.57 -2.11 16.81
C LYS A 18 -8.63 -1.05 17.13
N ILE A 19 -9.90 -1.46 17.22
CA ILE A 19 -11.00 -0.56 17.55
C ILE A 19 -10.89 -0.13 19.03
N GLU A 20 -10.68 -1.05 19.95
CA GLU A 20 -10.50 -0.74 21.38
C GLU A 20 -9.31 0.18 21.63
N ASP A 21 -8.15 -0.10 21.00
CA ASP A 21 -6.97 0.75 21.10
C ASP A 21 -7.24 2.16 20.55
N LYS A 22 -8.05 2.26 19.50
CA LYS A 22 -8.47 3.54 18.95
C LYS A 22 -9.42 4.29 19.88
N LEU A 23 -10.42 3.61 20.42
CA LEU A 23 -11.34 4.18 21.39
C LEU A 23 -10.60 4.72 22.62
N ARG A 24 -9.64 3.96 23.13
CA ARG A 24 -8.83 4.33 24.30
C ARG A 24 -7.98 5.58 24.07
N ARG A 25 -7.45 5.75 22.85
CA ARG A 25 -6.54 6.86 22.50
C ARG A 25 -7.26 8.06 21.87
N TYR A 26 -8.55 7.92 21.57
CA TYR A 26 -9.29 8.99 20.92
C TYR A 26 -9.50 10.15 21.89
N ALA A 27 -8.76 11.23 21.68
CA ALA A 27 -9.05 12.53 22.27
C ALA A 27 -9.99 13.28 21.33
N ARG A 28 -11.05 13.86 21.88
CA ARG A 28 -12.02 14.64 21.11
C ARG A 28 -11.36 15.91 20.54
N GLU A 29 -10.89 15.82 19.32
CA GLU A 29 -10.34 16.96 18.59
C GLU A 29 -11.44 17.75 17.89
N THR A 30 -12.02 18.70 18.57
CA THR A 30 -12.99 19.65 17.95
C THR A 30 -12.26 20.80 17.24
N SER A 31 -10.99 21.04 17.57
CA SER A 31 -10.18 22.14 17.03
C SER A 31 -9.63 21.88 15.62
N SER A 32 -9.55 20.60 15.19
CA SER A 32 -8.95 20.24 13.90
C SER A 32 -9.86 20.50 12.69
N MET A 33 -11.13 20.83 12.90
CA MET A 33 -12.11 21.06 11.81
C MET A 33 -12.91 22.37 11.98
N PRO A 34 -12.24 23.52 12.07
CA PRO A 34 -12.92 24.78 12.39
C PRO A 34 -13.94 25.18 11.32
N PHE A 35 -13.70 24.86 10.06
CA PHE A 35 -14.64 25.10 8.96
C PHE A 35 -15.92 24.28 9.11
N LEU A 36 -15.80 22.98 9.35
CA LEU A 36 -16.95 22.09 9.54
C LEU A 36 -17.75 22.48 10.79
N THR A 37 -17.10 22.84 11.86
CA THR A 37 -17.77 23.31 13.10
C THR A 37 -18.61 24.55 12.85
N ARG A 38 -18.10 25.49 12.05
CA ARG A 38 -18.84 26.71 11.68
C ARG A 38 -19.99 26.42 10.69
N LEU A 39 -19.78 25.49 9.75
CA LEU A 39 -20.77 25.15 8.74
C LEU A 39 -21.93 24.35 9.34
N ILE A 40 -21.65 23.35 10.14
CA ILE A 40 -22.64 22.41 10.71
C ILE A 40 -23.29 22.99 11.97
N GLN A 41 -22.61 23.87 12.70
CA GLN A 41 -23.06 24.49 13.97
C GLN A 41 -23.52 23.46 15.02
N ASP A 42 -23.01 22.22 14.93
CA ASP A 42 -23.35 21.11 15.80
C ASP A 42 -22.05 20.37 16.17
N SER A 43 -21.56 20.65 17.36
CA SER A 43 -20.28 20.10 17.83
C SER A 43 -20.30 18.58 18.02
N GLU A 44 -21.47 17.98 18.28
CA GLU A 44 -21.60 16.52 18.46
C GLU A 44 -21.51 15.80 17.13
N LYS A 45 -22.18 16.31 16.09
CA LYS A 45 -22.05 15.75 14.73
C LYS A 45 -20.65 15.88 14.18
N VAL A 46 -19.97 17.00 14.40
CA VAL A 46 -18.58 17.18 13.97
C VAL A 46 -17.65 16.23 14.73
N ALA A 47 -17.88 16.02 16.02
CA ALA A 47 -17.11 15.06 16.81
C ALA A 47 -17.34 13.61 16.34
N ALA A 48 -18.59 13.23 16.06
CA ALA A 48 -18.93 11.91 15.52
C ALA A 48 -18.27 11.67 14.15
N TYR A 49 -18.33 12.66 13.24
CA TYR A 49 -17.65 12.60 11.95
C TYR A 49 -16.12 12.45 12.12
N SER A 50 -15.50 13.25 12.97
CA SER A 50 -14.06 13.18 13.26
C SER A 50 -13.66 11.80 13.78
N PHE A 51 -14.46 11.22 14.66
CA PHE A 51 -14.26 9.89 15.19
C PHE A 51 -14.34 8.81 14.10
N ILE A 52 -15.40 8.82 13.31
CA ILE A 52 -15.59 7.87 12.20
C ILE A 52 -14.45 8.00 11.18
N HIS A 53 -14.09 9.23 10.80
CA HIS A 53 -12.97 9.48 9.89
C HIS A 53 -11.65 8.95 10.45
N SER A 54 -11.41 9.15 11.74
CA SER A 54 -10.20 8.67 12.42
C SER A 54 -10.14 7.15 12.49
N ILE A 55 -11.27 6.47 12.72
CA ILE A 55 -11.37 5.00 12.63
C ILE A 55 -11.10 4.55 11.20
N ALA A 56 -11.81 5.09 10.23
CA ALA A 56 -11.67 4.72 8.81
C ALA A 56 -10.22 4.86 8.33
N THR A 57 -9.52 5.94 8.72
CA THR A 57 -8.11 6.13 8.41
C THR A 57 -7.23 5.07 9.07
N THR A 58 -7.45 4.77 10.34
CA THR A 58 -6.68 3.75 11.08
C THR A 58 -6.89 2.36 10.47
N LEU A 59 -8.13 2.01 10.14
CA LEU A 59 -8.46 0.76 9.45
C LEU A 59 -7.79 0.69 8.07
N GLY A 60 -7.79 1.79 7.33
CA GLY A 60 -7.19 1.88 6.00
C GLY A 60 -5.67 1.76 5.97
N MET A 61 -4.97 2.10 7.06
CA MET A 61 -3.51 2.20 7.07
C MET A 61 -2.76 0.90 7.41
N SER A 62 -3.37 -0.03 8.13
CA SER A 62 -2.63 -1.22 8.59
C SER A 62 -3.46 -2.50 8.67
N ILE A 63 -4.77 -2.42 8.75
CA ILE A 63 -5.60 -3.63 8.93
C ILE A 63 -5.52 -4.55 7.72
N TYR A 64 -5.55 -4.00 6.51
CA TYR A 64 -5.50 -4.83 5.30
C TYR A 64 -4.17 -5.56 5.14
N GLU A 65 -3.06 -4.94 5.57
CA GLU A 65 -1.75 -5.60 5.60
C GLU A 65 -1.76 -6.76 6.59
N ASP A 66 -2.25 -6.53 7.82
CA ASP A 66 -2.31 -7.54 8.88
C ASP A 66 -3.29 -8.68 8.51
N VAL A 67 -4.45 -8.37 7.93
CA VAL A 67 -5.42 -9.37 7.44
C VAL A 67 -4.82 -10.19 6.29
N SER A 68 -4.12 -9.55 5.35
CA SER A 68 -3.42 -10.25 4.26
C SER A 68 -2.41 -11.24 4.80
N LYS A 69 -1.68 -10.88 5.86
CA LYS A 69 -0.74 -11.76 6.54
C LYS A 69 -1.46 -12.96 7.16
N ILE A 70 -2.54 -12.75 7.93
CA ILE A 70 -3.33 -13.83 8.53
C ILE A 70 -3.83 -14.82 7.47
N ILE A 71 -4.30 -14.32 6.32
CA ILE A 71 -4.79 -15.15 5.23
C ILE A 71 -3.67 -15.95 4.59
N ALA A 72 -2.48 -15.35 4.42
CA ALA A 72 -1.37 -15.99 3.75
C ALA A 72 -0.60 -16.99 4.62
N GLU A 73 -0.55 -16.80 5.93
CA GLU A 73 0.25 -17.62 6.87
C GLU A 73 0.02 -19.14 6.71
N GLU A 74 -1.21 -19.58 6.40
CA GLU A 74 -1.53 -21.02 6.27
C GLU A 74 -1.14 -21.60 4.90
N THR A 75 -0.84 -20.77 3.92
CA THR A 75 -0.68 -21.20 2.51
C THR A 75 0.60 -20.71 1.84
N SER A 76 1.43 -19.98 2.55
CA SER A 76 2.72 -19.44 2.06
C SER A 76 3.90 -19.98 2.85
N ASP A 77 5.04 -20.10 2.20
CA ASP A 77 6.31 -20.48 2.84
C ASP A 77 6.79 -19.38 3.80
N GLU A 78 6.58 -18.12 3.39
CA GLU A 78 6.93 -16.91 4.14
C GLU A 78 5.93 -15.80 3.81
N CYS A 79 5.60 -14.95 4.81
CA CYS A 79 4.83 -13.74 4.57
C CYS A 79 5.15 -12.63 5.59
N PHE A 80 5.24 -11.39 5.12
CA PHE A 80 5.61 -10.23 5.92
C PHE A 80 4.82 -8.99 5.51
N THR A 81 4.45 -8.16 6.49
CA THR A 81 3.98 -6.80 6.23
C THR A 81 5.17 -5.83 6.19
N LYS A 82 5.04 -4.73 5.45
CA LYS A 82 6.09 -3.69 5.33
C LYS A 82 7.46 -4.25 4.94
N TYR A 83 7.45 -5.13 3.97
CA TYR A 83 8.63 -5.84 3.51
C TYR A 83 9.56 -4.93 2.70
N ASP A 84 10.84 -4.88 3.07
CA ASP A 84 11.87 -4.20 2.29
C ASP A 84 12.30 -5.06 1.10
N VAL A 85 11.92 -4.66 -0.09
CA VAL A 85 12.28 -5.35 -1.34
C VAL A 85 13.79 -5.39 -1.58
N GLY A 86 14.54 -4.48 -0.96
CA GLY A 86 15.99 -4.41 -1.11
C GLY A 86 16.42 -3.94 -2.51
N GLY A 87 17.63 -4.35 -2.90
CA GLY A 87 18.19 -4.09 -4.23
C GLY A 87 18.50 -2.63 -4.54
N VAL A 88 19.00 -2.42 -5.74
CA VAL A 88 19.39 -1.09 -6.26
C VAL A 88 18.72 -0.83 -7.60
N ILE A 89 18.56 0.43 -7.94
CA ILE A 89 18.02 0.87 -9.23
C ILE A 89 19.08 1.73 -9.91
N SER A 90 19.41 1.43 -11.16
CA SER A 90 20.31 2.26 -11.96
C SER A 90 19.63 3.56 -12.38
N ARG A 91 20.42 4.59 -12.73
CA ARG A 91 19.89 5.84 -13.30
C ARG A 91 19.09 5.59 -14.56
N LYS A 92 19.56 4.64 -15.40
CA LYS A 92 18.91 4.27 -16.66
C LYS A 92 17.56 3.60 -16.39
N GLN A 93 17.48 2.69 -15.43
CA GLN A 93 16.22 2.07 -15.00
C GLN A 93 15.23 3.13 -14.47
N LYS A 94 15.71 4.05 -13.62
CA LYS A 94 14.86 5.14 -13.08
C LYS A 94 14.31 6.02 -14.20
N SER A 95 15.15 6.46 -15.13
CA SER A 95 14.73 7.24 -16.30
C SER A 95 13.72 6.48 -17.17
N THR A 96 13.90 5.17 -17.34
CA THR A 96 12.95 4.30 -18.07
C THR A 96 11.61 4.23 -17.37
N ILE A 97 11.58 4.05 -16.04
CA ILE A 97 10.37 4.06 -15.24
C ILE A 97 9.63 5.39 -15.38
N ASP A 98 10.33 6.50 -15.21
CA ASP A 98 9.75 7.85 -15.30
C ASP A 98 9.14 8.09 -16.69
N ASN A 99 9.80 7.64 -17.77
CA ASN A 99 9.29 7.74 -19.13
C ASN A 99 8.04 6.87 -19.36
N ILE A 100 8.03 5.61 -18.86
CA ILE A 100 6.87 4.73 -18.92
C ILE A 100 5.67 5.38 -18.24
N VAL A 101 5.86 5.80 -16.98
CA VAL A 101 4.81 6.39 -16.15
C VAL A 101 4.26 7.68 -16.75
N ARG A 102 5.14 8.55 -17.27
CA ARG A 102 4.75 9.77 -17.97
C ARG A 102 3.87 9.48 -19.20
N LYS A 103 4.26 8.52 -20.03
CA LYS A 103 3.50 8.14 -21.25
C LYS A 103 2.13 7.55 -20.89
N LEU A 104 2.05 6.73 -19.85
CA LEU A 104 0.78 6.19 -19.35
C LEU A 104 -0.13 7.30 -18.81
N ARG A 105 0.42 8.22 -18.02
CA ARG A 105 -0.33 9.35 -17.45
C ARG A 105 -0.90 10.27 -18.52
N ASN A 106 -0.14 10.53 -19.59
CA ASN A 106 -0.55 11.38 -20.69
C ASN A 106 -1.47 10.67 -21.71
N GLY A 107 -1.74 9.38 -21.53
CA GLY A 107 -2.53 8.61 -22.50
C GLY A 107 -1.79 8.32 -23.82
N GLU A 108 -0.48 8.57 -23.88
CA GLU A 108 0.37 8.30 -25.06
C GLU A 108 0.55 6.79 -25.31
N LYS A 109 0.41 5.98 -24.25
CA LYS A 109 0.45 4.51 -24.32
C LYS A 109 -0.59 3.89 -23.39
N LYS A 110 -1.03 2.68 -23.75
CA LYS A 110 -1.78 1.80 -22.84
C LYS A 110 -0.80 0.98 -21.99
N ALA A 111 -1.20 0.61 -20.78
CA ALA A 111 -0.40 -0.24 -19.91
C ALA A 111 -0.23 -1.64 -20.53
N HIS A 112 1.01 -2.11 -20.58
CA HIS A 112 1.38 -3.44 -21.06
C HIS A 112 2.53 -3.98 -20.24
N HIS A 113 2.22 -4.81 -19.25
CA HIS A 113 3.17 -5.26 -18.22
C HIS A 113 4.43 -5.91 -18.81
N GLU A 114 4.28 -6.84 -19.75
CA GLU A 114 5.42 -7.55 -20.32
C GLU A 114 6.40 -6.65 -21.09
N GLU A 115 5.87 -5.70 -21.87
CA GLU A 115 6.72 -4.72 -22.57
C GLU A 115 7.45 -3.81 -21.60
N GLU A 116 6.78 -3.34 -20.56
CA GLU A 116 7.35 -2.47 -19.54
C GLU A 116 8.48 -3.19 -18.77
N VAL A 117 8.27 -4.46 -18.40
CA VAL A 117 9.31 -5.30 -17.78
C VAL A 117 10.50 -5.51 -18.73
N LYS A 118 10.25 -5.82 -20.00
CA LYS A 118 11.32 -5.94 -21.00
C LYS A 118 12.16 -4.67 -21.10
N LEU A 119 11.52 -3.50 -21.18
CA LEU A 119 12.22 -2.21 -21.21
C LEU A 119 13.09 -1.99 -19.99
N LEU A 120 12.64 -2.37 -18.79
CA LEU A 120 13.43 -2.28 -17.56
C LEU A 120 14.62 -3.23 -17.56
N LEU A 121 14.45 -4.44 -18.08
CA LEU A 121 15.55 -5.40 -18.20
C LEU A 121 16.64 -4.95 -19.16
N TYR A 122 16.25 -4.37 -20.30
CA TYR A 122 17.22 -3.75 -21.25
C TYR A 122 17.92 -2.51 -20.69
N ALA A 123 17.27 -1.80 -19.76
CA ALA A 123 17.83 -0.64 -19.10
C ALA A 123 18.76 -1.00 -17.93
N SER A 124 18.95 -2.29 -17.63
CA SER A 124 19.85 -2.73 -16.57
C SER A 124 21.26 -2.19 -16.81
N ALA A 125 21.85 -1.57 -15.80
CA ALA A 125 23.19 -1.04 -15.82
C ALA A 125 23.87 -1.29 -14.48
N LYS A 126 25.23 -1.36 -14.49
CA LYS A 126 26.05 -1.68 -13.32
C LYS A 126 26.20 -0.52 -12.30
N ASP A 127 25.66 0.67 -12.62
CA ASP A 127 25.83 1.90 -11.83
C ASP A 127 24.69 2.20 -10.84
N GLY A 128 24.03 1.15 -10.35
CA GLY A 128 22.88 1.28 -9.44
C GLY A 128 23.26 1.93 -8.11
N LYS A 129 22.45 2.91 -7.68
CA LYS A 129 22.52 3.49 -6.32
C LYS A 129 21.36 2.99 -5.48
N ALA A 130 21.64 2.70 -4.21
CA ALA A 130 20.61 2.38 -3.24
C ALA A 130 19.70 3.60 -3.05
N GLN A 131 18.44 3.48 -3.43
CA GLN A 131 17.40 4.46 -3.14
C GLN A 131 16.50 3.91 -2.05
N LYS A 132 16.20 4.73 -1.02
CA LYS A 132 15.35 4.32 0.10
C LYS A 132 13.86 4.39 -0.23
N GLU A 133 13.49 5.34 -1.08
CA GLU A 133 12.09 5.53 -1.48
C GLU A 133 11.58 4.38 -2.34
N GLY A 134 10.30 4.05 -2.21
CA GLY A 134 9.64 3.00 -2.99
C GLY A 134 10.03 1.56 -2.65
N ARG A 135 10.90 1.33 -1.66
CA ARG A 135 11.42 -0.01 -1.32
C ARG A 135 10.44 -0.89 -0.56
N ILE A 136 9.53 -0.31 0.19
CA ILE A 136 8.68 -1.06 1.11
C ILE A 136 7.42 -1.53 0.38
N ALA A 137 7.23 -2.83 0.29
CA ALA A 137 5.96 -3.44 -0.09
C ALA A 137 5.03 -3.49 1.12
N ASP A 138 3.74 -3.18 0.92
CA ASP A 138 2.75 -3.21 2.00
C ASP A 138 2.59 -4.64 2.53
N PHE A 139 2.61 -5.61 1.62
CA PHE A 139 2.60 -7.03 1.95
C PHE A 139 3.49 -7.82 0.97
N TYR A 140 4.16 -8.84 1.49
CA TYR A 140 4.99 -9.79 0.75
C TYR A 140 4.60 -11.21 1.15
N MET A 141 4.60 -12.10 0.18
CA MET A 141 4.56 -13.54 0.46
C MET A 141 5.42 -14.31 -0.54
N LYS A 142 5.94 -15.46 -0.09
CA LYS A 142 6.57 -16.46 -0.92
C LYS A 142 5.74 -17.74 -0.90
N ARG A 143 5.48 -18.29 -2.04
CA ARG A 143 4.72 -19.53 -2.18
C ARG A 143 5.22 -20.33 -3.36
N GLU A 144 5.52 -21.62 -3.13
CA GLU A 144 6.02 -22.53 -4.17
C GLU A 144 7.25 -21.96 -4.91
N GLY A 145 8.16 -21.35 -4.15
CA GLY A 145 9.37 -20.72 -4.68
C GLY A 145 9.18 -19.40 -5.41
N LYS A 146 7.93 -18.90 -5.57
CA LYS A 146 7.61 -17.64 -6.22
C LYS A 146 7.40 -16.54 -5.17
N GLU A 147 7.90 -15.35 -5.47
CA GLU A 147 7.75 -14.16 -4.64
C GLU A 147 6.62 -13.26 -5.17
N TYR A 148 5.79 -12.78 -4.26
CA TYR A 148 4.67 -11.88 -4.55
C TYR A 148 4.78 -10.63 -3.70
N PHE A 149 4.71 -9.47 -4.34
CA PHE A 149 4.78 -8.15 -3.71
C PHE A 149 3.48 -7.41 -3.96
N PHE A 150 2.91 -6.86 -2.91
CA PHE A 150 1.59 -6.21 -2.97
C PHE A 150 1.67 -4.76 -2.50
N GLU A 151 1.02 -3.90 -3.25
CA GLU A 151 0.68 -2.54 -2.88
C GLU A 151 -0.81 -2.47 -2.62
N ILE A 152 -1.22 -2.31 -1.37
CA ILE A 152 -2.62 -2.38 -0.93
C ILE A 152 -3.25 -0.99 -1.00
N LYS A 153 -4.44 -0.89 -1.60
CA LYS A 153 -5.25 0.32 -1.65
C LYS A 153 -6.65 0.05 -1.12
N THR A 154 -7.09 0.87 -0.19
CA THR A 154 -8.35 0.69 0.53
C THR A 154 -9.54 1.40 -0.12
N VAL A 155 -9.25 2.36 -1.00
CA VAL A 155 -10.26 3.12 -1.75
C VAL A 155 -9.83 3.20 -3.21
N LYS A 156 -10.78 3.51 -4.11
CA LYS A 156 -10.47 3.74 -5.52
C LYS A 156 -9.48 4.91 -5.63
N PRO A 157 -8.23 4.67 -6.03
CA PRO A 157 -7.22 5.71 -6.05
C PRO A 157 -7.48 6.68 -7.21
N ASN A 158 -7.13 7.96 -7.00
CA ASN A 158 -7.07 8.94 -8.07
C ASN A 158 -5.83 8.70 -8.96
N ILE A 159 -5.72 9.45 -10.06
CA ILE A 159 -4.64 9.29 -11.03
C ILE A 159 -3.24 9.47 -10.43
N ASP A 160 -3.08 10.35 -9.44
CA ASP A 160 -1.79 10.61 -8.80
C ASP A 160 -1.37 9.44 -7.92
N VAL A 161 -2.31 8.84 -7.19
CA VAL A 161 -2.06 7.63 -6.38
C VAL A 161 -1.75 6.44 -7.28
N PHE A 162 -2.49 6.27 -8.40
CA PHE A 162 -2.16 5.25 -9.41
C PHE A 162 -0.76 5.43 -9.98
N THR A 163 -0.39 6.65 -10.34
CA THR A 163 0.92 7.00 -10.87
C THR A 163 2.03 6.60 -9.89
N LYS A 164 1.89 6.97 -8.61
CA LYS A 164 2.84 6.59 -7.55
C LYS A 164 2.92 5.08 -7.36
N SER A 165 1.78 4.39 -7.31
CA SER A 165 1.74 2.92 -7.17
C SER A 165 2.39 2.23 -8.37
N LYS A 166 2.11 2.68 -9.59
CA LYS A 166 2.75 2.13 -10.80
C LYS A 166 4.27 2.32 -10.79
N THR A 167 4.75 3.51 -10.41
CA THR A 167 6.18 3.77 -10.23
C THR A 167 6.80 2.77 -9.26
N LYS A 168 6.19 2.60 -8.09
CA LYS A 168 6.66 1.71 -7.03
C LYS A 168 6.73 0.25 -7.49
N LEU A 169 5.70 -0.24 -8.18
CA LEU A 169 5.68 -1.61 -8.72
C LEU A 169 6.80 -1.84 -9.75
N LEU A 170 7.05 -0.89 -10.65
CA LEU A 170 8.14 -0.97 -11.62
C LEU A 170 9.52 -0.91 -10.94
N GLU A 171 9.65 -0.12 -9.88
CA GLU A 171 10.86 -0.07 -9.05
C GLU A 171 11.14 -1.42 -8.37
N TRP A 172 10.12 -2.13 -7.87
CA TRP A 172 10.30 -3.48 -7.31
C TRP A 172 10.80 -4.47 -8.35
N VAL A 173 10.23 -4.43 -9.56
CA VAL A 173 10.72 -5.25 -10.69
C VAL A 173 12.19 -4.94 -10.98
N ALA A 174 12.58 -3.67 -11.05
CA ALA A 174 13.96 -3.27 -11.31
C ALA A 174 14.92 -3.73 -10.20
N ARG A 175 14.49 -3.76 -8.93
CA ARG A 175 15.31 -4.14 -7.76
C ARG A 175 15.56 -5.64 -7.65
N ARG A 176 14.61 -6.46 -8.11
CA ARG A 176 14.65 -7.92 -7.96
C ARG A 176 15.27 -8.63 -9.16
N ARG A 177 15.70 -7.90 -10.17
CA ARG A 177 16.34 -8.38 -11.38
C ARG A 177 17.76 -7.83 -11.52
#